data_0383e90f0dbb5f56fbf723b815ea53a9
#
_entry.id   0383e90f0dbb5f56fbf723b815ea53a9
#
_cell.length_a   1.000
_cell.length_b   1.000
_cell.length_c   1.000
_cell.angle_alpha   90.00
_cell.angle_beta   90.00
_cell.angle_gamma   90.00
#
_symmetry.space_group_name_H-M   'P 1'
#
loop_
_entity.id
_entity.type
_entity.pdbx_description
1 polymer ?
#
loop_
_entity_poly.entity_id
_entity_poly.type
_entity_poly.pdbx_seq_one_letter_code
_entity_poly.pdbx_strand_id
1 'polypeptide(L)'
;VTAENTEAYTLKPTWTPVANADYYEIELNGILYSTIKDTELLFEGLEAETTYDFKIRAVNKDGQSDWASFTAKTKSNPLEFAIRGIKGEVTAKSQEGFEIDRLFDFAEMGDMWHTKYRANALPFDMIIDLRSVNQLDKFHYLSRKDGGNGTLLKGTVSYSMDKEHWTEAGAFEWNRKDEVKVFTFTERPTARYIKLSVTEGVGNYGSGRELYVFKVPGTESYLPGDINNDGKIDNNDLTSYTNYTGL
;
A
#
# COMPACT_ATOMS: atom_id res chain seq x y z
N VAL A 1 11.64 23.02 19.41
CA VAL A 1 11.44 22.54 18.05
C VAL A 1 10.86 21.13 18.11
N THR A 2 9.81 20.87 17.38
CA THR A 2 9.19 19.55 17.27
C THR A 2 8.90 19.27 15.79
N ALA A 3 8.75 18.01 15.42
CA ALA A 3 8.32 17.60 14.09
C ALA A 3 7.12 16.64 14.26
N GLU A 4 5.94 17.21 14.55
CA GLU A 4 4.77 16.41 14.92
C GLU A 4 3.99 15.83 13.74
N ASN A 5 3.99 16.44 12.60
CA ASN A 5 3.27 15.92 11.42
C ASN A 5 4.21 15.18 10.46
N THR A 6 4.71 14.02 10.90
CA THR A 6 5.56 13.16 10.09
C THR A 6 4.70 12.18 9.30
N GLU A 7 4.94 12.09 8.00
CA GLU A 7 4.39 11.06 7.12
C GLU A 7 5.52 10.25 6.47
N ALA A 8 5.21 9.31 5.59
CA ALA A 8 6.23 8.47 4.99
C ALA A 8 7.25 9.25 4.13
N TYR A 9 6.82 10.34 3.51
CA TYR A 9 7.63 11.12 2.56
C TYR A 9 7.68 12.60 2.87
N THR A 10 7.18 13.01 4.05
CA THR A 10 7.14 14.42 4.46
C THR A 10 7.50 14.58 5.93
N LEU A 11 8.13 15.70 6.26
CA LEU A 11 8.38 16.18 7.61
C LEU A 11 8.01 17.64 7.71
N LYS A 12 7.32 18.03 8.78
CA LYS A 12 6.95 19.42 9.05
C LYS A 12 7.48 19.85 10.42
N PRO A 13 8.75 20.26 10.54
CA PRO A 13 9.25 20.87 11.76
C PRO A 13 8.51 22.16 12.06
N THR A 14 8.24 22.35 13.36
CA THR A 14 7.64 23.56 13.94
C THR A 14 8.49 24.06 15.10
N TRP A 15 8.48 25.36 15.36
CA TRP A 15 9.27 25.98 16.42
C TRP A 15 8.56 27.16 17.07
N THR A 16 8.99 27.47 18.28
CA THR A 16 8.50 28.64 19.02
C THR A 16 9.05 29.92 18.38
N PRO A 17 8.22 30.95 18.16
CA PRO A 17 8.68 32.24 17.69
C PRO A 17 9.78 32.83 18.60
N VAL A 18 10.82 33.37 17.99
CA VAL A 18 11.89 34.10 18.70
C VAL A 18 11.61 35.60 18.58
N ALA A 19 11.62 36.31 19.73
CA ALA A 19 11.38 37.74 19.75
C ALA A 19 12.43 38.50 18.91
N ASN A 20 11.97 39.44 18.08
CA ASN A 20 12.81 40.27 17.17
C ASN A 20 13.54 39.47 16.08
N ALA A 21 13.13 38.25 15.77
CA ALA A 21 13.58 37.54 14.57
C ALA A 21 12.92 38.17 13.34
N ASP A 22 13.71 38.48 12.31
CA ASP A 22 13.21 38.91 11.01
C ASP A 22 12.83 37.71 10.14
N TYR A 23 13.58 36.61 10.30
CA TYR A 23 13.36 35.33 9.60
C TYR A 23 14.13 34.20 10.31
N TYR A 24 13.93 32.98 9.82
CA TYR A 24 14.64 31.79 10.27
C TYR A 24 15.43 31.18 9.12
N GLU A 25 16.49 30.48 9.50
CA GLU A 25 17.24 29.58 8.64
C GLU A 25 17.13 28.17 9.19
N ILE A 26 16.90 27.20 8.31
CA ILE A 26 16.87 25.79 8.65
C ILE A 26 17.81 25.01 7.75
N GLU A 27 18.60 24.12 8.32
CA GLU A 27 19.49 23.22 7.59
C GLU A 27 18.93 21.79 7.71
N LEU A 28 18.74 21.13 6.57
CA LEU A 28 18.36 19.72 6.48
C LEU A 28 19.50 18.95 5.81
N ASN A 29 20.14 18.02 6.53
CA ASN A 29 21.27 17.23 6.04
C ASN A 29 22.34 18.06 5.32
N GLY A 30 22.65 19.26 5.85
CA GLY A 30 23.64 20.17 5.27
C GLY A 30 23.11 21.09 4.17
N ILE A 31 21.86 21.01 3.76
CA ILE A 31 21.23 21.92 2.79
C ILE A 31 20.53 23.05 3.55
N LEU A 32 20.94 24.29 3.28
CA LEU A 32 20.41 25.50 3.93
C LEU A 32 19.16 26.04 3.22
N TYR A 33 18.11 26.25 3.98
CA TYR A 33 16.89 26.98 3.61
C TYR A 33 16.85 28.28 4.42
N SER A 34 16.68 29.41 3.77
CA SER A 34 16.76 30.75 4.40
C SER A 34 15.51 31.58 4.12
N THR A 35 15.40 32.72 4.83
CA THR A 35 14.30 33.70 4.69
C THR A 35 12.90 33.13 5.04
N ILE A 36 12.84 32.14 5.92
CA ILE A 36 11.58 31.55 6.39
C ILE A 36 10.98 32.51 7.43
N LYS A 37 9.78 33.01 7.18
CA LYS A 37 9.09 33.96 8.08
C LYS A 37 8.11 33.27 9.04
N ASP A 38 7.62 32.10 8.63
CA ASP A 38 6.73 31.28 9.45
C ASP A 38 7.53 30.51 10.51
N THR A 39 6.83 29.94 11.47
CA THR A 39 7.42 29.09 12.50
C THR A 39 7.27 27.60 12.19
N GLU A 40 7.12 27.28 10.92
CA GLU A 40 7.03 25.93 10.38
C GLU A 40 7.56 25.89 8.95
N LEU A 41 7.98 24.71 8.51
CA LEU A 41 8.36 24.46 7.11
C LEU A 41 8.04 23.01 6.74
N LEU A 42 7.35 22.81 5.61
CA LEU A 42 7.07 21.47 5.08
C LEU A 42 8.21 21.04 4.15
N PHE A 43 8.77 19.88 4.43
CA PHE A 43 9.70 19.17 3.55
C PHE A 43 8.97 17.99 2.91
N GLU A 44 9.06 17.87 1.60
CA GLU A 44 8.43 16.82 0.79
C GLU A 44 9.48 16.05 -0.02
N GLY A 45 9.11 14.88 -0.55
CA GLY A 45 10.00 14.05 -1.36
C GLY A 45 11.11 13.37 -0.56
N LEU A 46 10.91 13.20 0.74
CA LEU A 46 11.82 12.49 1.62
C LEU A 46 11.70 10.98 1.45
N GLU A 47 12.68 10.23 1.94
CA GLU A 47 12.61 8.75 1.99
C GLU A 47 11.86 8.27 3.22
N ALA A 48 11.09 7.19 3.10
CA ALA A 48 10.37 6.60 4.22
C ALA A 48 11.35 5.97 5.24
N GLU A 49 10.89 5.86 6.51
CA GLU A 49 11.66 5.31 7.64
C GLU A 49 13.06 5.89 7.86
N THR A 50 13.33 7.08 7.31
CA THR A 50 14.65 7.72 7.30
C THR A 50 14.72 8.81 8.36
N THR A 51 15.83 8.83 9.12
CA THR A 51 16.11 9.89 10.09
C THR A 51 16.80 11.05 9.39
N TYR A 52 16.31 12.24 9.66
CA TYR A 52 16.83 13.50 9.13
C TYR A 52 17.34 14.38 10.27
N ASP A 53 18.51 14.96 10.04
CA ASP A 53 19.13 15.91 10.97
C ASP A 53 18.78 17.33 10.56
N PHE A 54 18.24 18.08 11.50
CA PHE A 54 17.86 19.48 11.34
C PHE A 54 18.67 20.38 12.25
N LYS A 55 18.97 21.58 11.75
CA LYS A 55 19.43 22.71 12.56
C LYS A 55 18.60 23.93 12.21
N ILE A 56 18.25 24.74 13.20
CA ILE A 56 17.48 25.96 12.99
C ILE A 56 18.11 27.10 13.79
N ARG A 57 18.06 28.32 13.22
CA ARG A 57 18.43 29.55 13.92
C ARG A 57 17.53 30.73 13.54
N ALA A 58 17.45 31.69 14.43
CA ALA A 58 16.80 32.96 14.18
C ALA A 58 17.83 34.00 13.67
N VAL A 59 17.37 34.84 12.78
CA VAL A 59 18.21 35.91 12.15
C VAL A 59 17.45 37.22 12.23
N ASN A 60 18.16 38.29 12.54
CA ASN A 60 17.69 39.68 12.43
C ASN A 60 18.80 40.64 11.95
N LYS A 61 18.52 41.93 11.92
CA LYS A 61 19.47 42.95 11.48
C LYS A 61 20.76 43.04 12.33
N ASP A 62 20.72 42.57 13.57
CA ASP A 62 21.83 42.65 14.53
C ASP A 62 22.70 41.37 14.52
N GLY A 63 22.26 40.31 13.83
CA GLY A 63 22.99 39.07 13.70
C GLY A 63 22.11 37.81 13.68
N GLN A 64 22.69 36.68 14.07
CA GLN A 64 22.05 35.36 14.07
C GLN A 64 22.27 34.66 15.41
N SER A 65 21.29 33.86 15.82
CA SER A 65 21.43 33.04 17.01
C SER A 65 22.34 31.81 16.76
N ASP A 66 22.72 31.12 17.84
CA ASP A 66 23.27 29.77 17.73
C ASP A 66 22.27 28.82 17.07
N TRP A 67 22.80 27.76 16.48
CA TRP A 67 22.00 26.70 15.90
C TRP A 67 21.37 25.81 17.01
N ALA A 68 20.09 25.60 16.93
CA ALA A 68 19.39 24.55 17.68
C ALA A 68 19.27 23.31 16.79
N SER A 69 19.80 22.17 17.23
CA SER A 69 19.76 20.91 16.48
C SER A 69 18.65 19.99 17.00
N PHE A 70 18.04 19.27 16.09
CA PHE A 70 17.08 18.21 16.42
C PHE A 70 17.05 17.17 15.30
N THR A 71 16.47 16.00 15.59
CA THR A 71 16.27 14.92 14.60
C THR A 71 14.78 14.59 14.48
N ALA A 72 14.38 14.19 13.28
CA ALA A 72 13.05 13.63 13.06
C ALA A 72 13.12 12.46 12.08
N LYS A 73 12.25 11.47 12.27
CA LYS A 73 12.19 10.29 11.42
C LYS A 73 10.86 10.26 10.67
N THR A 74 10.91 10.03 9.35
CA THR A 74 9.72 9.78 8.53
C THR A 74 9.06 8.46 8.92
N LYS A 75 7.75 8.35 8.73
CA LYS A 75 7.02 7.09 8.95
C LYS A 75 7.36 6.06 7.87
N SER A 76 7.06 4.79 8.12
CA SER A 76 7.06 3.75 7.09
C SER A 76 5.93 4.02 6.08
N ASN A 77 6.17 3.61 4.83
CA ASN A 77 5.08 3.57 3.85
C ASN A 77 4.24 2.30 4.10
N PRO A 78 2.99 2.40 4.54
CA PRO A 78 2.18 1.23 4.85
C PRO A 78 1.88 0.37 3.61
N LEU A 79 2.11 0.89 2.39
CA LEU A 79 1.87 0.22 1.12
C LEU A 79 3.16 -0.06 0.32
N GLU A 80 4.33 0.01 0.95
CA GLU A 80 5.63 -0.14 0.28
C GLU A 80 5.76 -1.48 -0.48
N PHE A 81 5.31 -2.57 0.13
CA PHE A 81 5.36 -3.90 -0.48
C PHE A 81 4.02 -4.37 -1.06
N ALA A 82 3.08 -3.45 -1.23
CA ALA A 82 1.81 -3.77 -1.87
C ALA A 82 2.00 -3.98 -3.38
N ILE A 83 1.50 -5.10 -3.88
CA ILE A 83 1.55 -5.48 -5.29
C ILE A 83 0.56 -4.61 -6.06
N ARG A 84 1.02 -4.00 -7.16
CA ARG A 84 0.21 -3.11 -8.01
C ARG A 84 -0.19 -3.78 -9.31
N GLY A 85 -1.20 -3.22 -9.98
CA GLY A 85 -1.69 -3.72 -11.27
C GLY A 85 -2.48 -5.03 -11.18
N ILE A 86 -2.92 -5.41 -10.00
CA ILE A 86 -3.76 -6.58 -9.73
C ILE A 86 -5.06 -6.50 -10.55
N LYS A 87 -5.56 -7.66 -10.96
CA LYS A 87 -6.89 -7.82 -11.56
C LYS A 87 -7.73 -8.78 -10.75
N GLY A 88 -8.99 -8.39 -10.51
CA GLY A 88 -9.95 -9.22 -9.82
C GLY A 88 -11.02 -9.81 -10.74
N GLU A 89 -11.45 -11.02 -10.43
CA GLU A 89 -12.64 -11.65 -11.00
C GLU A 89 -13.53 -12.12 -9.84
N VAL A 90 -14.82 -12.05 -10.00
CA VAL A 90 -15.77 -12.53 -9.00
C VAL A 90 -16.89 -13.32 -9.68
N THR A 91 -17.27 -14.48 -9.11
CA THR A 91 -18.34 -15.30 -9.66
C THR A 91 -19.73 -14.68 -9.46
N ALA A 92 -19.90 -13.85 -8.43
CA ALA A 92 -21.10 -13.04 -8.23
C ALA A 92 -21.07 -11.83 -9.16
N LYS A 93 -22.24 -11.46 -9.72
CA LYS A 93 -22.31 -10.24 -10.55
C LYS A 93 -22.08 -9.00 -9.72
N SER A 94 -21.24 -8.09 -10.21
CA SER A 94 -21.09 -6.74 -9.65
C SER A 94 -22.31 -5.88 -9.91
N GLN A 95 -22.52 -4.88 -9.06
CA GLN A 95 -23.46 -3.81 -9.30
C GLN A 95 -22.84 -2.85 -10.33
N GLU A 96 -23.62 -2.40 -11.31
CA GLU A 96 -23.19 -1.40 -12.29
C GLU A 96 -22.63 -0.15 -11.59
N GLY A 97 -21.44 0.30 -12.01
CA GLY A 97 -20.68 1.39 -11.39
C GLY A 97 -19.89 1.01 -10.14
N PHE A 98 -19.99 -0.26 -9.69
CA PHE A 98 -19.28 -0.79 -8.51
C PHE A 98 -18.54 -2.10 -8.87
N GLU A 99 -17.81 -2.08 -9.97
CA GLU A 99 -17.09 -3.24 -10.52
C GLU A 99 -15.93 -3.66 -9.62
N ILE A 100 -15.51 -4.91 -9.78
CA ILE A 100 -14.47 -5.54 -8.95
C ILE A 100 -13.11 -4.81 -9.02
N ASP A 101 -12.80 -4.15 -10.13
CA ASP A 101 -11.56 -3.39 -10.31
C ASP A 101 -11.42 -2.24 -9.31
N ARG A 102 -12.53 -1.73 -8.76
CA ARG A 102 -12.55 -0.73 -7.69
C ARG A 102 -11.90 -1.19 -6.38
N LEU A 103 -11.80 -2.51 -6.20
CA LEU A 103 -11.17 -3.09 -5.01
C LEU A 103 -9.63 -3.05 -5.09
N PHE A 104 -9.06 -2.70 -6.25
CA PHE A 104 -7.61 -2.78 -6.53
C PHE A 104 -7.05 -1.51 -7.15
N ASP A 105 -7.77 -0.39 -7.11
CA ASP A 105 -7.38 0.84 -7.78
C ASP A 105 -6.49 1.76 -6.92
N PHE A 106 -6.26 1.43 -5.66
CA PHE A 106 -5.50 2.21 -4.68
C PHE A 106 -6.13 3.58 -4.39
N ALA A 107 -7.45 3.70 -4.58
CA ALA A 107 -8.21 4.93 -4.37
C ALA A 107 -9.17 4.81 -3.16
N GLU A 108 -8.62 4.67 -1.96
CA GLU A 108 -9.37 4.42 -0.70
C GLU A 108 -10.59 5.32 -0.48
N MET A 109 -10.54 6.54 -1.01
CA MET A 109 -11.63 7.54 -0.93
C MET A 109 -12.55 7.50 -2.14
N GLY A 110 -12.30 6.59 -3.09
CA GLY A 110 -13.09 6.41 -4.30
C GLY A 110 -14.36 5.58 -4.10
N ASP A 111 -14.95 5.20 -5.22
CA ASP A 111 -16.07 4.26 -5.25
C ASP A 111 -15.60 2.87 -4.83
N MET A 112 -16.45 2.12 -4.16
CA MET A 112 -16.17 0.76 -3.72
C MET A 112 -16.66 -0.28 -4.72
N TRP A 113 -16.17 -1.49 -4.65
CA TRP A 113 -16.80 -2.67 -5.25
C TRP A 113 -18.03 -3.10 -4.44
N HIS A 114 -19.08 -3.55 -5.14
CA HIS A 114 -20.25 -4.18 -4.51
C HIS A 114 -20.88 -5.20 -5.45
N THR A 115 -21.33 -6.34 -4.92
CA THR A 115 -22.14 -7.30 -5.66
C THR A 115 -23.53 -6.69 -5.99
N LYS A 116 -24.20 -7.24 -7.00
CA LYS A 116 -25.49 -6.72 -7.48
C LYS A 116 -26.54 -6.61 -6.37
N TYR A 117 -27.18 -5.45 -6.28
CA TYR A 117 -28.25 -5.22 -5.30
C TYR A 117 -29.47 -6.11 -5.56
N ARG A 118 -30.13 -6.50 -4.49
CA ARG A 118 -31.34 -7.37 -4.50
C ARG A 118 -31.10 -8.77 -5.09
N ALA A 119 -29.85 -9.23 -5.14
CA ALA A 119 -29.46 -10.57 -5.51
C ALA A 119 -28.75 -11.23 -4.33
N ASN A 120 -29.05 -12.52 -4.07
CA ASN A 120 -28.23 -13.30 -3.14
C ASN A 120 -26.91 -13.58 -3.84
N ALA A 121 -25.83 -12.98 -3.34
CA ALA A 121 -24.52 -13.11 -3.95
C ALA A 121 -23.74 -14.31 -3.39
N LEU A 122 -24.01 -14.70 -2.14
CA LEU A 122 -23.27 -15.71 -1.41
C LEU A 122 -23.80 -17.15 -1.66
N PRO A 123 -22.91 -18.15 -1.64
CA PRO A 123 -21.47 -18.02 -1.63
C PRO A 123 -20.91 -17.57 -3.00
N PHE A 124 -19.74 -16.96 -3.00
CA PHE A 124 -19.03 -16.61 -4.24
C PHE A 124 -17.50 -16.76 -4.08
N ASP A 125 -16.83 -16.93 -5.21
CA ASP A 125 -15.38 -16.87 -5.29
C ASP A 125 -14.93 -15.53 -5.86
N MET A 126 -13.91 -14.95 -5.23
CA MET A 126 -13.13 -13.84 -5.75
C MET A 126 -11.74 -14.34 -6.09
N ILE A 127 -11.34 -14.23 -7.35
CA ILE A 127 -10.01 -14.62 -7.83
C ILE A 127 -9.21 -13.36 -8.12
N ILE A 128 -8.03 -13.28 -7.56
CA ILE A 128 -7.11 -12.15 -7.65
C ILE A 128 -5.90 -12.61 -8.47
N ASP A 129 -5.69 -12.04 -9.67
CA ASP A 129 -4.50 -12.23 -10.49
C ASP A 129 -3.48 -11.12 -10.14
N LEU A 130 -2.38 -11.49 -9.52
CA LEU A 130 -1.30 -10.59 -9.15
C LEU A 130 -0.46 -10.14 -10.34
N ARG A 131 -0.73 -10.67 -11.54
CA ARG A 131 -0.04 -10.43 -12.81
C ARG A 131 1.41 -10.92 -12.86
N SER A 132 1.98 -11.25 -11.73
CA SER A 132 3.32 -11.83 -11.57
C SER A 132 3.32 -12.83 -10.43
N VAL A 133 4.35 -13.65 -10.39
CA VAL A 133 4.57 -14.59 -9.28
C VAL A 133 5.27 -13.84 -8.15
N ASN A 134 4.74 -13.98 -6.93
CA ASN A 134 5.22 -13.30 -5.75
C ASN A 134 5.29 -14.26 -4.57
N GLN A 135 6.23 -14.04 -3.66
CA GLN A 135 6.18 -14.65 -2.35
C GLN A 135 5.23 -13.83 -1.47
N LEU A 136 4.11 -14.43 -1.03
CA LEU A 136 3.02 -13.73 -0.36
C LEU A 136 3.31 -13.59 1.15
N ASP A 137 3.08 -12.39 1.68
CA ASP A 137 3.14 -12.10 3.11
C ASP A 137 1.73 -12.04 3.70
N LYS A 138 0.90 -11.15 3.23
CA LYS A 138 -0.45 -10.89 3.74
C LYS A 138 -1.31 -10.17 2.70
N PHE A 139 -2.59 -10.04 3.00
CA PHE A 139 -3.41 -8.99 2.37
C PHE A 139 -4.23 -8.23 3.40
N HIS A 140 -4.56 -6.99 3.07
CA HIS A 140 -5.45 -6.11 3.82
C HIS A 140 -6.74 -5.95 3.05
N TYR A 141 -7.87 -6.17 3.70
CA TYR A 141 -9.19 -5.86 3.16
C TYR A 141 -9.81 -4.71 3.95
N LEU A 142 -10.19 -3.66 3.23
CA LEU A 142 -10.86 -2.49 3.76
C LEU A 142 -12.36 -2.60 3.44
N SER A 143 -13.15 -2.89 4.48
CA SER A 143 -14.60 -2.96 4.36
C SER A 143 -15.21 -1.55 4.18
N ARG A 144 -16.52 -1.50 4.00
CA ARG A 144 -17.28 -0.26 4.11
C ARG A 144 -17.11 0.37 5.50
N LYS A 145 -16.98 1.71 5.56
CA LYS A 145 -16.84 2.46 6.83
C LYS A 145 -18.01 2.24 7.80
N ASP A 146 -19.22 2.06 7.28
CA ASP A 146 -20.43 1.82 8.07
C ASP A 146 -20.61 0.34 8.50
N GLY A 147 -19.72 -0.57 8.08
CA GLY A 147 -19.88 -2.01 8.29
C GLY A 147 -21.19 -2.57 7.70
N GLY A 148 -21.70 -1.90 6.66
CA GLY A 148 -23.00 -2.19 6.03
C GLY A 148 -22.97 -3.37 5.07
N ASN A 149 -23.99 -3.42 4.20
CA ASN A 149 -24.18 -4.51 3.27
C ASN A 149 -22.93 -4.80 2.45
N GLY A 150 -22.58 -6.10 2.37
CA GLY A 150 -21.46 -6.60 1.61
C GLY A 150 -20.15 -6.68 2.39
N THR A 151 -20.05 -6.14 3.62
CA THR A 151 -18.86 -6.39 4.45
C THR A 151 -18.63 -7.90 4.57
N LEU A 152 -17.45 -8.36 4.12
CA LEU A 152 -17.10 -9.78 4.16
C LEU A 152 -16.89 -10.22 5.61
N LEU A 153 -17.47 -11.36 5.97
CA LEU A 153 -17.43 -11.87 7.35
C LEU A 153 -16.67 -13.17 7.47
N LYS A 154 -16.95 -14.16 6.60
CA LYS A 154 -16.29 -15.48 6.66
C LYS A 154 -15.99 -16.03 5.27
N GLY A 155 -14.95 -16.82 5.21
CA GLY A 155 -14.55 -17.55 4.02
C GLY A 155 -13.21 -18.25 4.20
N THR A 156 -12.74 -18.84 3.11
CA THR A 156 -11.40 -19.45 3.03
C THR A 156 -10.55 -18.70 2.01
N VAL A 157 -9.24 -18.80 2.19
CA VAL A 157 -8.23 -18.26 1.30
C VAL A 157 -7.42 -19.39 0.73
N SER A 158 -7.27 -19.41 -0.60
CA SER A 158 -6.40 -20.35 -1.30
C SER A 158 -5.46 -19.60 -2.23
N TYR A 159 -4.36 -20.21 -2.62
CA TYR A 159 -3.40 -19.68 -3.59
C TYR A 159 -3.11 -20.68 -4.70
N SER A 160 -2.63 -20.18 -5.85
CA SER A 160 -2.31 -21.00 -7.02
C SER A 160 -1.24 -20.35 -7.89
N MET A 161 -0.52 -21.18 -8.65
CA MET A 161 0.40 -20.74 -9.71
C MET A 161 -0.28 -20.62 -11.07
N ASP A 162 -1.32 -21.43 -11.33
CA ASP A 162 -1.90 -21.68 -12.66
C ASP A 162 -3.41 -21.40 -12.74
N LYS A 163 -4.05 -21.02 -11.62
CA LYS A 163 -5.51 -20.79 -11.50
C LYS A 163 -6.35 -22.08 -11.59
N GLU A 164 -5.73 -23.25 -11.72
CA GLU A 164 -6.39 -24.57 -11.81
C GLU A 164 -6.18 -25.37 -10.51
N HIS A 165 -4.95 -25.45 -10.03
CA HIS A 165 -4.59 -26.19 -8.81
C HIS A 165 -4.48 -25.23 -7.64
N TRP A 166 -5.36 -25.42 -6.67
CA TRP A 166 -5.50 -24.54 -5.49
C TRP A 166 -5.03 -25.22 -4.21
N THR A 167 -4.23 -24.51 -3.44
CA THR A 167 -3.82 -24.91 -2.10
C THR A 167 -4.48 -23.97 -1.09
N GLU A 168 -5.17 -24.52 -0.10
CA GLU A 168 -5.79 -23.72 0.97
C GLU A 168 -4.72 -23.16 1.90
N ALA A 169 -4.76 -21.85 2.13
CA ALA A 169 -3.88 -21.13 3.06
C ALA A 169 -4.52 -20.95 4.45
N GLY A 170 -5.84 -21.04 4.55
CA GLY A 170 -6.58 -20.90 5.80
C GLY A 170 -7.94 -20.26 5.62
N ALA A 171 -8.58 -19.96 6.76
CA ALA A 171 -9.88 -19.31 6.81
C ALA A 171 -9.80 -17.94 7.46
N PHE A 172 -10.77 -17.09 7.15
CA PHE A 172 -10.96 -15.82 7.84
C PHE A 172 -12.35 -15.74 8.48
N GLU A 173 -12.39 -15.06 9.63
CA GLU A 173 -13.62 -14.67 10.30
C GLU A 173 -13.45 -13.25 10.82
N TRP A 174 -14.20 -12.30 10.24
CA TRP A 174 -14.06 -10.88 10.49
C TRP A 174 -15.33 -10.26 11.09
N ASN A 175 -15.16 -9.16 11.78
CA ASN A 175 -16.26 -8.38 12.34
C ASN A 175 -16.68 -7.25 11.38
N ARG A 176 -17.72 -6.49 11.77
CA ARG A 176 -18.29 -5.37 10.97
C ARG A 176 -17.65 -4.01 11.27
N LYS A 177 -16.63 -3.93 12.12
CA LYS A 177 -16.01 -2.63 12.47
C LYS A 177 -15.25 -2.05 11.28
N ASP A 178 -15.14 -0.73 11.23
CA ASP A 178 -14.27 -0.02 10.29
C ASP A 178 -12.81 -0.10 10.77
N GLU A 179 -12.20 -1.22 10.50
CA GLU A 179 -10.80 -1.50 10.78
C GLU A 179 -10.23 -2.32 9.61
N VAL A 180 -8.94 -2.22 9.39
CA VAL A 180 -8.26 -3.05 8.38
C VAL A 180 -8.36 -4.52 8.78
N LYS A 181 -8.94 -5.35 7.91
CA LYS A 181 -8.97 -6.81 8.07
C LYS A 181 -7.70 -7.37 7.46
N VAL A 182 -6.96 -8.14 8.22
CA VAL A 182 -5.68 -8.71 7.79
C VAL A 182 -5.80 -10.23 7.69
N PHE A 183 -5.35 -10.79 6.56
CA PHE A 183 -5.06 -12.20 6.41
C PHE A 183 -3.57 -12.38 6.17
N THR A 184 -2.90 -13.21 6.98
CA THR A 184 -1.45 -13.46 6.87
C THR A 184 -1.21 -14.86 6.31
N PHE A 185 -0.36 -14.94 5.28
CA PHE A 185 0.09 -16.22 4.72
C PHE A 185 1.24 -16.76 5.58
N THR A 186 0.92 -17.58 6.58
CA THR A 186 1.89 -18.10 7.55
C THR A 186 3.08 -18.80 6.88
N GLU A 187 2.81 -19.58 5.84
CA GLU A 187 3.84 -20.34 5.09
C GLU A 187 4.54 -19.51 4.01
N ARG A 188 4.12 -18.25 3.82
CA ARG A 188 4.68 -17.35 2.80
C ARG A 188 4.80 -18.00 1.42
N PRO A 189 3.71 -18.57 0.88
CA PRO A 189 3.77 -19.31 -0.37
C PRO A 189 4.15 -18.43 -1.55
N THR A 190 4.74 -19.04 -2.57
CA THR A 190 4.96 -18.42 -3.87
C THR A 190 3.75 -18.68 -4.76
N ALA A 191 3.10 -17.63 -5.26
CA ALA A 191 1.89 -17.76 -6.06
C ALA A 191 1.70 -16.55 -7.01
N ARG A 192 0.89 -16.77 -8.05
CA ARG A 192 0.37 -15.72 -8.94
C ARG A 192 -1.08 -15.40 -8.65
N TYR A 193 -1.85 -16.36 -8.16
CA TYR A 193 -3.28 -16.19 -7.93
C TYR A 193 -3.64 -16.42 -6.46
N ILE A 194 -4.60 -15.61 -5.98
CA ILE A 194 -5.24 -15.80 -4.67
C ILE A 194 -6.74 -15.98 -4.94
N LYS A 195 -7.39 -16.87 -4.19
CA LYS A 195 -8.84 -17.04 -4.22
C LYS A 195 -9.41 -16.88 -2.81
N LEU A 196 -10.39 -16.00 -2.68
CA LEU A 196 -11.24 -15.88 -1.51
C LEU A 196 -12.58 -16.55 -1.83
N SER A 197 -12.88 -17.68 -1.15
CA SER A 197 -14.19 -18.32 -1.21
C SER A 197 -15.03 -17.79 -0.06
N VAL A 198 -15.88 -16.80 -0.36
CA VAL A 198 -16.67 -16.08 0.64
C VAL A 198 -17.98 -16.77 0.91
N THR A 199 -18.22 -17.11 2.17
CA THR A 199 -19.42 -17.85 2.62
C THR A 199 -20.38 -16.98 3.42
N GLU A 200 -19.90 -15.93 4.11
CA GLU A 200 -20.74 -14.99 4.85
C GLU A 200 -20.35 -13.54 4.55
N GLY A 201 -21.35 -12.69 4.38
CA GLY A 201 -21.23 -11.24 4.23
C GLY A 201 -22.53 -10.55 4.64
N VAL A 202 -22.43 -9.32 5.08
CA VAL A 202 -23.58 -8.57 5.59
C VAL A 202 -24.65 -8.41 4.50
N GLY A 203 -25.88 -8.83 4.82
CA GLY A 203 -27.01 -8.76 3.90
C GLY A 203 -26.94 -9.72 2.72
N ASN A 204 -26.13 -10.78 2.79
CA ASN A 204 -25.85 -11.74 1.70
C ASN A 204 -25.21 -11.10 0.46
N TYR A 205 -24.37 -10.07 0.67
CA TYR A 205 -23.62 -9.37 -0.37
C TYR A 205 -22.11 -9.47 -0.14
N GLY A 206 -21.34 -9.08 -1.17
CA GLY A 206 -19.92 -8.75 -1.08
C GLY A 206 -19.71 -7.28 -1.44
N SER A 207 -18.82 -6.59 -0.74
CA SER A 207 -18.36 -5.24 -1.05
C SER A 207 -16.99 -4.98 -0.42
N GLY A 208 -16.31 -3.94 -0.84
CA GLY A 208 -15.07 -3.49 -0.23
C GLY A 208 -14.60 -2.19 -0.85
N ARG A 209 -13.89 -1.38 -0.06
CA ARG A 209 -13.23 -0.16 -0.55
C ARG A 209 -11.94 -0.50 -1.25
N GLU A 210 -11.11 -1.36 -0.61
CA GLU A 210 -9.79 -1.74 -1.11
C GLU A 210 -9.39 -3.14 -0.64
N LEU A 211 -8.55 -3.77 -1.44
CA LEU A 211 -7.82 -4.97 -1.06
C LEU A 211 -6.37 -4.86 -1.52
N TYR A 212 -5.45 -4.71 -0.57
CA TYR A 212 -4.02 -4.64 -0.82
C TYR A 212 -3.39 -5.99 -0.57
N VAL A 213 -2.68 -6.54 -1.54
CA VAL A 213 -1.87 -7.76 -1.38
C VAL A 213 -0.41 -7.37 -1.24
N PHE A 214 0.27 -7.91 -0.24
CA PHE A 214 1.66 -7.61 0.06
C PHE A 214 2.54 -8.82 -0.23
N LYS A 215 3.66 -8.56 -0.89
CA LYS A 215 4.74 -9.53 -1.01
C LYS A 215 5.69 -9.47 0.19
N VAL A 216 6.43 -10.54 0.42
CA VAL A 216 7.48 -10.57 1.44
C VAL A 216 8.54 -9.53 1.11
N PRO A 217 8.94 -8.66 2.06
CA PRO A 217 9.98 -7.67 1.83
C PRO A 217 11.29 -8.30 1.32
N GLY A 218 11.93 -7.63 0.37
CA GLY A 218 13.21 -8.09 -0.20
C GLY A 218 13.11 -9.25 -1.19
N THR A 219 11.88 -9.68 -1.55
CA THR A 219 11.68 -10.70 -2.59
C THR A 219 11.35 -10.07 -3.94
N GLU A 220 11.89 -10.66 -5.00
CA GLU A 220 11.60 -10.24 -6.36
C GLU A 220 10.26 -10.82 -6.84
N SER A 221 9.57 -10.04 -7.67
CA SER A 221 8.39 -10.51 -8.41
C SER A 221 8.86 -10.97 -9.79
N TYR A 222 8.33 -12.07 -10.29
CA TYR A 222 8.68 -12.53 -11.62
C TYR A 222 7.46 -13.00 -12.41
N LEU A 223 7.56 -12.93 -13.73
CA LEU A 223 6.58 -13.45 -14.66
C LEU A 223 7.16 -14.70 -15.31
N PRO A 224 6.58 -15.90 -15.13
CA PRO A 224 7.10 -17.11 -15.77
C PRO A 224 7.22 -16.94 -17.29
N GLY A 225 8.43 -17.11 -17.83
CA GLY A 225 8.72 -16.86 -19.24
C GLY A 225 9.37 -15.51 -19.53
N ASP A 226 9.35 -14.58 -18.59
CA ASP A 226 10.10 -13.32 -18.65
C ASP A 226 11.52 -13.57 -18.11
N ILE A 227 12.42 -13.93 -19.01
CA ILE A 227 13.79 -14.36 -18.69
C ILE A 227 14.70 -13.16 -18.44
N ASN A 228 14.44 -12.05 -19.10
CA ASN A 228 15.22 -10.82 -18.96
C ASN A 228 14.68 -9.91 -17.82
N ASN A 229 13.54 -10.29 -17.21
CA ASN A 229 12.89 -9.60 -16.09
C ASN A 229 12.47 -8.15 -16.42
N ASP A 230 12.04 -7.90 -17.67
CA ASP A 230 11.57 -6.58 -18.12
C ASP A 230 10.04 -6.40 -17.94
N GLY A 231 9.35 -7.39 -17.39
CA GLY A 231 7.92 -7.40 -17.12
C GLY A 231 7.05 -7.78 -18.31
N LYS A 232 7.65 -8.30 -19.40
CA LYS A 232 6.96 -8.78 -20.59
C LYS A 232 7.41 -10.20 -20.93
N ILE A 233 6.61 -10.89 -21.73
CA ILE A 233 7.00 -12.17 -22.35
C ILE A 233 7.03 -11.92 -23.85
N ASP A 234 8.21 -11.80 -24.42
CA ASP A 234 8.39 -11.56 -25.84
C ASP A 234 9.69 -12.21 -26.40
N ASN A 235 10.04 -11.89 -27.63
CA ASN A 235 11.23 -12.48 -28.26
C ASN A 235 12.56 -12.10 -27.59
N ASN A 236 12.60 -11.05 -26.76
CA ASN A 236 13.80 -10.65 -26.03
C ASN A 236 14.15 -11.66 -24.93
N ASP A 237 13.15 -12.37 -24.40
CA ASP A 237 13.36 -13.45 -23.42
C ASP A 237 14.14 -14.61 -24.05
N LEU A 238 13.81 -14.97 -25.28
CA LEU A 238 14.52 -16.02 -26.02
C LEU A 238 15.98 -15.62 -26.30
N THR A 239 16.23 -14.35 -26.59
CA THR A 239 17.59 -13.83 -26.81
C THR A 239 18.40 -13.85 -25.51
N SER A 240 17.78 -13.52 -24.41
CA SER A 240 18.41 -13.58 -23.07
C SER A 240 18.74 -15.02 -22.69
N TYR A 241 17.87 -15.98 -22.99
CA TYR A 241 18.11 -17.40 -22.76
C TYR A 241 19.33 -17.93 -23.55
N THR A 242 19.45 -17.61 -24.84
CA THR A 242 20.58 -18.02 -25.67
C THR A 242 21.90 -17.41 -25.21
N ASN A 243 21.89 -16.16 -24.76
CA ASN A 243 23.10 -15.51 -24.20
C ASN A 243 23.55 -16.13 -22.87
N TYR A 244 22.61 -16.62 -22.05
CA TYR A 244 22.92 -17.25 -20.76
C TYR A 244 23.44 -18.69 -20.91
N THR A 245 22.93 -19.44 -21.90
CA THR A 245 23.31 -20.84 -22.14
C THR A 245 24.55 -21.00 -23.02
N GLY A 246 25.05 -19.94 -23.64
CA GLY A 246 26.24 -19.97 -24.49
C GLY A 246 26.07 -20.78 -25.78
N LEU A 247 24.82 -20.91 -26.26
CA LEU A 247 24.47 -21.61 -27.55
C LEU A 247 24.29 -20.59 -28.68
#